data_4c2fba2c4a910fe1785f5f37e2e41688
#
_entry.id   4c2fba2c4a910fe1785f5f37e2e41688
#
_cell.length_a   1.000
_cell.length_b   1.000
_cell.length_c   1.000
_cell.angle_alpha   90.00
_cell.angle_beta   90.00
_cell.angle_gamma   90.00
#
_symmetry.space_group_name_H-M   'P 1'
#
loop_
_entity.id
_entity.type
_entity.pdbx_description
1 polymer ?
#
loop_
_entity_poly.entity_id
_entity_poly.type
_entity_poly.pdbx_seq_one_letter_code
_entity_poly.pdbx_strand_id
1 'polypeptide(L)'
;MSVDSLPNQADPPPEDTKGRRNRHLGLALVLITTAQLMVVLDASIVNIAMPHIQDDLGFSDANITWIITAYTIAFGGLLLLGGRMGDVIGRRKVFMFGVTVFAIASLFAGLAQSEWELLTARALQGLGAAAASPTALALITTNFPAGRPRNRAFAVYAAMSGAGAAIGLILGGSLTEASWRWTMLINVPIGIAVALAAPKLLSESEPQPGRWDLPGAITATLGLVSIVYGFNHKGQVANHDTGALYSWTDFWTLAPIIVGVGLLVAFVVLEKVTPHALLPLRIVTDRTRAVSFLAMLIVPAAMFAMFLYVSLFIQDVLGYGPLKAGFAFLPFSAGIMVSAQIASNLASRVDPRWIAGAGGVLASFGLWGYTNLDLDSSYVTDLLPWIIIQSLGMGLLFVPLTLTAVAGVDQRDSGVGSAVLNTMQQVGGSLGIAVLGTIFANGIADRMAELTSGAAQAGTPPTEEQMALFGLVSQTAGTVDAFNVAMWLLIAGTVITFLGLNIKHEALSADGQVPDGGETDADDESKSVTV
;
A
#
# COMPACT_ATOMS: atom_id res chain seq x y z
N MET A 1 37.49 53.67 33.05
CA MET A 1 37.04 52.38 33.58
C MET A 1 35.59 52.25 33.23
N SER A 2 35.27 51.68 32.10
CA SER A 2 33.91 51.34 31.64
C SER A 2 33.72 49.85 31.89
N VAL A 3 32.71 49.54 32.69
CA VAL A 3 32.32 48.15 33.01
C VAL A 3 31.48 47.66 31.83
N ASP A 4 32.06 46.66 31.09
CA ASP A 4 31.35 45.93 30.04
C ASP A 4 30.13 45.21 30.62
N SER A 5 28.97 45.53 30.08
CA SER A 5 27.70 44.84 30.34
C SER A 5 27.70 43.51 29.60
N LEU A 6 27.70 42.42 30.35
CA LEU A 6 27.42 41.06 29.85
C LEU A 6 26.05 40.99 29.17
N PRO A 7 25.92 40.26 28.06
CA PRO A 7 24.60 40.11 27.41
C PRO A 7 23.65 39.37 28.33
N ASN A 8 22.49 39.95 28.50
CA ASN A 8 21.33 39.48 29.27
C ASN A 8 20.98 38.03 28.80
N GLN A 9 21.15 37.05 29.66
CA GLN A 9 20.60 35.72 29.46
C GLN A 9 19.05 35.88 29.43
N ALA A 10 18.45 35.69 28.26
CA ALA A 10 17.03 35.71 28.11
C ALA A 10 16.40 34.68 29.06
N ASP A 11 15.54 35.12 29.94
CA ASP A 11 14.79 34.29 30.85
C ASP A 11 14.10 33.13 30.10
N PRO A 12 14.08 31.94 30.66
CA PRO A 12 13.36 30.80 30.05
C PRO A 12 11.87 31.19 29.93
N PRO A 13 11.24 30.89 28.78
CA PRO A 13 9.85 31.25 28.56
C PRO A 13 8.96 30.64 29.65
N PRO A 14 7.94 31.36 30.12
CA PRO A 14 7.07 30.94 31.22
C PRO A 14 6.46 29.58 30.95
N GLU A 15 6.31 28.74 31.99
CA GLU A 15 5.82 27.34 31.91
C GLU A 15 4.48 27.20 31.16
N ASP A 16 3.64 28.19 31.17
CA ASP A 16 2.35 28.23 30.47
C ASP A 16 2.50 28.23 28.95
N THR A 17 3.56 28.80 28.41
CA THR A 17 3.87 28.78 26.97
C THR A 17 4.40 27.42 26.52
N LYS A 18 5.12 26.69 27.37
CA LYS A 18 5.58 25.31 27.09
C LYS A 18 4.39 24.34 27.08
N GLY A 19 3.45 24.48 28.01
CA GLY A 19 2.25 23.67 28.09
C GLY A 19 1.33 23.85 26.86
N ARG A 20 1.09 25.09 26.42
CA ARG A 20 0.32 25.42 25.20
C ARG A 20 1.00 24.89 23.94
N ARG A 21 2.31 25.08 23.79
CA ARG A 21 3.10 24.59 22.65
C ARG A 21 3.07 23.06 22.55
N ASN A 22 3.22 22.34 23.67
CA ASN A 22 3.15 20.88 23.69
C ASN A 22 1.75 20.36 23.35
N ARG A 23 0.69 21.04 23.78
CA ARG A 23 -0.70 20.70 23.46
C ARG A 23 -0.99 20.90 21.97
N HIS A 24 -0.49 21.98 21.36
CA HIS A 24 -0.61 22.22 19.91
C HIS A 24 0.11 21.13 19.09
N LEU A 25 1.31 20.72 19.47
CA LEU A 25 2.04 19.64 18.81
C LEU A 25 1.31 18.29 18.94
N GLY A 26 0.74 17.99 20.11
CA GLY A 26 -0.06 16.79 20.30
C GLY A 26 -1.31 16.75 19.40
N LEU A 27 -2.05 17.85 19.30
CA LEU A 27 -3.23 17.94 18.43
C LEU A 27 -2.86 17.89 16.95
N ALA A 28 -1.74 18.49 16.54
CA ALA A 28 -1.23 18.39 15.17
C ALA A 28 -0.87 16.94 14.82
N LEU A 29 -0.26 16.20 15.76
CA LEU A 29 0.04 14.77 15.55
C LEU A 29 -1.24 13.95 15.39
N VAL A 30 -2.20 14.12 16.29
CA VAL A 30 -3.50 13.42 16.21
C VAL A 30 -4.15 13.68 14.86
N LEU A 31 -4.17 14.92 14.39
CA LEU A 31 -4.78 15.28 13.11
C LEU A 31 -4.09 14.61 11.92
N ILE A 32 -2.75 14.66 11.86
CA ILE A 32 -1.97 14.05 10.78
C ILE A 32 -2.16 12.52 10.79
N THR A 33 -2.10 11.90 11.98
CA THR A 33 -2.24 10.44 12.10
C THR A 33 -3.67 9.97 11.88
N THR A 34 -4.69 10.79 12.18
CA THR A 34 -6.10 10.49 11.86
C THR A 34 -6.32 10.47 10.34
N ALA A 35 -5.74 11.42 9.59
CA ALA A 35 -5.81 11.40 8.14
C ALA A 35 -5.11 10.15 7.54
N GLN A 36 -3.96 9.79 8.07
CA GLN A 36 -3.27 8.55 7.64
C GLN A 36 -4.08 7.31 8.00
N LEU A 37 -4.65 7.26 9.19
CA LEU A 37 -5.54 6.19 9.61
C LEU A 37 -6.73 6.07 8.66
N MET A 38 -7.37 7.17 8.27
CA MET A 38 -8.48 7.20 7.31
C MET A 38 -8.09 6.55 5.97
N VAL A 39 -6.93 6.88 5.42
CA VAL A 39 -6.42 6.30 4.15
C VAL A 39 -6.17 4.80 4.28
N VAL A 40 -5.58 4.35 5.40
CA VAL A 40 -5.28 2.93 5.63
C VAL A 40 -6.54 2.13 5.95
N LEU A 41 -7.46 2.70 6.73
CA LEU A 41 -8.77 2.11 6.99
C LEU A 41 -9.52 1.84 5.70
N ASP A 42 -9.63 2.84 4.82
CA ASP A 42 -10.34 2.72 3.55
C ASP A 42 -9.79 1.58 2.68
N ALA A 43 -8.47 1.45 2.61
CA ALA A 43 -7.82 0.39 1.84
C ALA A 43 -8.07 -1.02 2.41
N SER A 44 -8.24 -1.16 3.73
CA SER A 44 -8.44 -2.46 4.39
C SER A 44 -9.92 -2.83 4.56
N ILE A 45 -10.77 -1.87 4.89
CA ILE A 45 -12.22 -2.04 5.09
C ILE A 45 -12.89 -2.64 3.85
N VAL A 46 -12.51 -2.17 2.67
CA VAL A 46 -13.15 -2.57 1.41
C VAL A 46 -13.03 -4.06 1.12
N ASN A 47 -11.95 -4.72 1.58
CA ASN A 47 -11.77 -6.16 1.34
C ASN A 47 -12.88 -7.01 1.97
N ILE A 48 -13.37 -6.62 3.15
CA ILE A 48 -14.47 -7.33 3.83
C ILE A 48 -15.83 -6.99 3.19
N ALA A 49 -15.98 -5.78 2.67
CA ALA A 49 -17.21 -5.31 2.06
C ALA A 49 -17.43 -5.84 0.62
N MET A 50 -16.38 -6.35 -0.04
CA MET A 50 -16.40 -6.69 -1.47
C MET A 50 -17.52 -7.64 -1.88
N PRO A 51 -17.79 -8.79 -1.22
CA PRO A 51 -18.89 -9.67 -1.62
C PRO A 51 -20.24 -8.95 -1.60
N HIS A 52 -20.50 -8.17 -0.56
CA HIS A 52 -21.74 -7.41 -0.41
C HIS A 52 -21.89 -6.27 -1.44
N ILE A 53 -20.77 -5.65 -1.86
CA ILE A 53 -20.75 -4.67 -2.94
C ILE A 53 -21.03 -5.35 -4.27
N GLN A 54 -20.45 -6.53 -4.48
CA GLN A 54 -20.66 -7.34 -5.69
C GLN A 54 -22.13 -7.67 -5.89
N ASP A 55 -22.76 -8.19 -4.84
CA ASP A 55 -24.19 -8.57 -4.88
C ASP A 55 -25.11 -7.37 -5.08
N ASP A 56 -24.85 -6.25 -4.38
CA ASP A 56 -25.74 -5.08 -4.38
C ASP A 56 -25.65 -4.25 -5.67
N LEU A 57 -24.45 -4.14 -6.27
CA LEU A 57 -24.21 -3.35 -7.48
C LEU A 57 -24.07 -4.20 -8.76
N GLY A 58 -24.07 -5.53 -8.65
CA GLY A 58 -24.03 -6.45 -9.78
C GLY A 58 -22.65 -6.57 -10.46
N PHE A 59 -21.56 -6.42 -9.70
CA PHE A 59 -20.22 -6.63 -10.26
C PHE A 59 -20.00 -8.06 -10.72
N SER A 60 -19.44 -8.24 -11.90
CA SER A 60 -18.91 -9.53 -12.31
C SER A 60 -17.65 -9.91 -11.53
N ASP A 61 -17.32 -11.21 -11.47
CA ASP A 61 -16.10 -11.71 -10.80
C ASP A 61 -14.82 -11.08 -11.36
N ALA A 62 -14.79 -10.74 -12.65
CA ALA A 62 -13.69 -10.04 -13.26
C ALA A 62 -13.63 -8.56 -12.87
N ASN A 63 -14.79 -7.90 -12.72
CA ASN A 63 -14.85 -6.47 -12.45
C ASN A 63 -14.69 -6.11 -10.99
N ILE A 64 -14.96 -7.04 -10.06
CA ILE A 64 -14.87 -6.78 -8.61
C ILE A 64 -13.49 -6.26 -8.20
N THR A 65 -12.44 -6.72 -8.85
CA THR A 65 -11.06 -6.28 -8.58
C THR A 65 -10.85 -4.80 -8.84
N TRP A 66 -11.68 -4.17 -9.70
CA TRP A 66 -11.61 -2.74 -9.97
C TRP A 66 -11.94 -1.88 -8.74
N ILE A 67 -12.68 -2.39 -7.77
CA ILE A 67 -12.99 -1.66 -6.53
C ILE A 67 -11.70 -1.30 -5.79
N ILE A 68 -10.71 -2.20 -5.78
CA ILE A 68 -9.39 -1.95 -5.18
C ILE A 68 -8.46 -1.27 -6.19
N THR A 69 -8.41 -1.75 -7.43
CA THR A 69 -7.42 -1.30 -8.41
C THR A 69 -7.64 0.13 -8.88
N ALA A 70 -8.88 0.60 -9.03
CA ALA A 70 -9.17 1.99 -9.36
C ALA A 70 -8.60 2.97 -8.32
N TYR A 71 -8.75 2.64 -7.04
CA TYR A 71 -8.15 3.40 -5.94
C TYR A 71 -6.63 3.33 -5.94
N THR A 72 -6.07 2.11 -5.98
CA THR A 72 -4.61 1.91 -5.81
C THR A 72 -3.80 2.41 -6.99
N ILE A 73 -4.33 2.34 -8.23
CA ILE A 73 -3.68 2.92 -9.41
C ILE A 73 -3.68 4.45 -9.32
N ALA A 74 -4.82 5.07 -9.02
CA ALA A 74 -4.91 6.51 -8.87
C ALA A 74 -4.01 7.00 -7.72
N PHE A 75 -4.01 6.28 -6.58
CA PHE A 75 -3.15 6.58 -5.45
C PHE A 75 -1.67 6.43 -5.83
N GLY A 76 -1.24 5.26 -6.30
CA GLY A 76 0.16 4.98 -6.62
C GLY A 76 0.70 5.80 -7.79
N GLY A 77 -0.10 5.95 -8.85
CA GLY A 77 0.30 6.70 -10.05
C GLY A 77 0.46 8.21 -9.81
N LEU A 78 -0.33 8.78 -8.89
CA LEU A 78 -0.31 10.22 -8.58
C LEU A 78 0.45 10.56 -7.29
N LEU A 79 0.98 9.58 -6.56
CA LEU A 79 1.62 9.79 -5.26
C LEU A 79 2.82 10.73 -5.35
N LEU A 80 3.69 10.53 -6.35
CA LEU A 80 4.86 11.38 -6.57
C LEU A 80 4.45 12.81 -6.94
N LEU A 81 3.43 12.96 -7.78
CA LEU A 81 2.87 14.26 -8.14
C LEU A 81 2.30 14.97 -6.90
N GLY A 82 1.53 14.27 -6.06
CA GLY A 82 0.96 14.81 -4.82
C GLY A 82 2.03 15.32 -3.85
N GLY A 83 3.11 14.57 -3.67
CA GLY A 83 4.27 15.00 -2.88
C GLY A 83 4.91 16.26 -3.44
N ARG A 84 5.16 16.31 -4.76
CA ARG A 84 5.73 17.48 -5.44
C ARG A 84 4.82 18.71 -5.38
N MET A 85 3.52 18.52 -5.52
CA MET A 85 2.53 19.59 -5.34
C MET A 85 2.61 20.19 -3.94
N GLY A 86 2.78 19.35 -2.90
CA GLY A 86 2.95 19.79 -1.53
C GLY A 86 4.17 20.70 -1.33
N ASP A 87 5.27 20.41 -1.98
CA ASP A 87 6.48 21.24 -1.89
C ASP A 87 6.33 22.57 -2.64
N VAL A 88 5.63 22.60 -3.80
CA VAL A 88 5.48 23.80 -4.65
C VAL A 88 4.35 24.73 -4.19
N ILE A 89 3.20 24.16 -3.79
CA ILE A 89 1.99 24.94 -3.43
C ILE A 89 1.96 25.25 -1.93
N GLY A 90 2.52 24.32 -1.12
CA GLY A 90 2.45 24.31 0.34
C GLY A 90 1.82 23.03 0.85
N ARG A 91 2.48 22.41 1.82
CA ARG A 91 2.14 21.07 2.32
C ARG A 91 0.77 21.00 2.98
N ARG A 92 0.43 22.01 3.79
CA ARG A 92 -0.88 22.07 4.45
C ARG A 92 -2.02 22.24 3.44
N LYS A 93 -1.85 23.10 2.44
CA LYS A 93 -2.89 23.35 1.43
C LYS A 93 -3.17 22.07 0.62
N VAL A 94 -2.13 21.38 0.17
CA VAL A 94 -2.28 20.14 -0.61
C VAL A 94 -2.81 19.00 0.26
N PHE A 95 -2.40 18.90 1.51
CA PHE A 95 -2.98 17.98 2.50
C PHE A 95 -4.48 18.20 2.67
N MET A 96 -4.91 19.44 2.91
CA MET A 96 -6.33 19.78 3.04
C MET A 96 -7.13 19.48 1.78
N PHE A 97 -6.58 19.82 0.61
CA PHE A 97 -7.18 19.46 -0.68
C PHE A 97 -7.37 17.94 -0.79
N GLY A 98 -6.31 17.17 -0.53
CA GLY A 98 -6.34 15.70 -0.60
C GLY A 98 -7.39 15.09 0.33
N VAL A 99 -7.41 15.49 1.60
CA VAL A 99 -8.39 15.02 2.59
C VAL A 99 -9.82 15.41 2.20
N THR A 100 -10.03 16.63 1.68
CA THR A 100 -11.36 17.09 1.25
C THR A 100 -11.85 16.30 0.03
N VAL A 101 -11.00 16.11 -0.99
CA VAL A 101 -11.33 15.29 -2.17
C VAL A 101 -11.65 13.85 -1.74
N PHE A 102 -10.84 13.28 -0.85
CA PHE A 102 -11.06 11.94 -0.31
C PHE A 102 -12.42 11.82 0.39
N ALA A 103 -12.76 12.77 1.27
CA ALA A 103 -14.03 12.76 2.00
C ALA A 103 -15.24 12.92 1.07
N ILE A 104 -15.17 13.83 0.09
CA ILE A 104 -16.24 14.02 -0.90
C ILE A 104 -16.39 12.76 -1.77
N ALA A 105 -15.30 12.20 -2.25
CA ALA A 105 -15.32 10.96 -3.02
C ALA A 105 -15.87 9.78 -2.20
N SER A 106 -15.55 9.71 -0.90
CA SER A 106 -16.10 8.71 0.02
C SER A 106 -17.61 8.85 0.21
N LEU A 107 -18.13 10.10 0.22
CA LEU A 107 -19.57 10.34 0.24
C LEU A 107 -20.23 9.80 -1.04
N PHE A 108 -19.66 10.11 -2.21
CA PHE A 108 -20.18 9.59 -3.47
C PHE A 108 -20.09 8.05 -3.56
N ALA A 109 -18.99 7.45 -3.08
CA ALA A 109 -18.85 6.01 -3.01
C ALA A 109 -19.93 5.34 -2.15
N GLY A 110 -20.24 5.93 -0.98
CA GLY A 110 -21.29 5.43 -0.09
C GLY A 110 -22.72 5.61 -0.62
N LEU A 111 -22.92 6.51 -1.58
CA LEU A 111 -24.20 6.75 -2.25
C LEU A 111 -24.31 6.08 -3.61
N ALA A 112 -23.29 5.39 -4.08
CA ALA A 112 -23.26 4.77 -5.40
C ALA A 112 -24.39 3.76 -5.61
N GLN A 113 -24.98 3.81 -6.81
CA GLN A 113 -26.08 2.96 -7.27
C GLN A 113 -25.67 2.07 -8.45
N SER A 114 -24.45 2.26 -8.96
CA SER A 114 -23.91 1.52 -10.11
C SER A 114 -22.41 1.28 -9.96
N GLU A 115 -21.89 0.27 -10.68
CA GLU A 115 -20.46 -0.01 -10.76
C GLU A 115 -19.66 1.25 -11.08
N TRP A 116 -20.05 1.99 -12.13
CA TRP A 116 -19.31 3.15 -12.63
C TRP A 116 -19.24 4.32 -11.62
N GLU A 117 -20.33 4.53 -10.87
CA GLU A 117 -20.34 5.55 -9.82
C GLU A 117 -19.33 5.18 -8.72
N LEU A 118 -19.35 3.91 -8.27
CA LEU A 118 -18.42 3.45 -7.26
C LEU A 118 -16.96 3.51 -7.76
N LEU A 119 -16.68 3.00 -8.97
CA LEU A 119 -15.32 3.00 -9.52
C LEU A 119 -14.78 4.42 -9.73
N THR A 120 -15.62 5.34 -10.21
CA THR A 120 -15.25 6.76 -10.34
C THR A 120 -14.92 7.37 -8.98
N ALA A 121 -15.76 7.11 -7.98
CA ALA A 121 -15.53 7.57 -6.61
C ALA A 121 -14.24 6.98 -6.03
N ARG A 122 -13.96 5.69 -6.26
CA ARG A 122 -12.71 5.02 -5.86
C ARG A 122 -11.47 5.66 -6.49
N ALA A 123 -11.51 6.00 -7.79
CA ALA A 123 -10.43 6.70 -8.46
C ALA A 123 -10.20 8.11 -7.85
N LEU A 124 -11.27 8.84 -7.54
CA LEU A 124 -11.18 10.15 -6.87
C LEU A 124 -10.66 10.03 -5.43
N GLN A 125 -11.06 8.98 -4.67
CA GLN A 125 -10.46 8.69 -3.36
C GLN A 125 -8.96 8.46 -3.49
N GLY A 126 -8.50 7.68 -4.50
CA GLY A 126 -7.09 7.45 -4.78
C GLY A 126 -6.33 8.75 -5.07
N LEU A 127 -6.90 9.66 -5.85
CA LEU A 127 -6.34 11.00 -6.10
C LEU A 127 -6.23 11.80 -4.79
N GLY A 128 -7.28 11.79 -3.96
CA GLY A 128 -7.26 12.44 -2.65
C GLY A 128 -6.17 11.88 -1.73
N ALA A 129 -6.05 10.55 -1.67
CA ALA A 129 -5.01 9.85 -0.90
C ALA A 129 -3.60 10.19 -1.40
N ALA A 130 -3.40 10.27 -2.74
CA ALA A 130 -2.13 10.65 -3.36
C ALA A 130 -1.65 12.05 -2.99
N ALA A 131 -2.56 12.97 -2.78
CA ALA A 131 -2.25 14.31 -2.28
C ALA A 131 -2.05 14.35 -0.76
N ALA A 132 -2.89 13.63 0.00
CA ALA A 132 -2.91 13.68 1.46
C ALA A 132 -1.73 12.91 2.10
N SER A 133 -1.43 11.69 1.67
CA SER A 133 -0.48 10.80 2.35
C SER A 133 0.97 11.32 2.36
N PRO A 134 1.60 11.71 1.23
CA PRO A 134 2.96 12.24 1.25
C PRO A 134 3.06 13.58 1.97
N THR A 135 2.02 14.43 1.86
CA THR A 135 2.00 15.71 2.55
C THR A 135 1.77 15.57 4.05
N ALA A 136 1.01 14.55 4.50
CA ALA A 136 0.88 14.21 5.92
C ALA A 136 2.23 13.89 6.55
N LEU A 137 3.04 13.05 5.90
CA LEU A 137 4.39 12.72 6.36
C LEU A 137 5.32 13.95 6.36
N ALA A 138 5.25 14.76 5.30
CA ALA A 138 6.02 16.00 5.20
C ALA A 138 5.61 17.05 6.25
N LEU A 139 4.34 17.10 6.66
CA LEU A 139 3.86 17.99 7.72
C LEU A 139 4.42 17.63 9.10
N ILE A 140 4.82 16.38 9.34
CA ILE A 140 5.55 16.03 10.57
C ILE A 140 6.88 16.79 10.62
N THR A 141 7.63 16.84 9.51
CA THR A 141 8.91 17.58 9.48
C THR A 141 8.74 19.08 9.60
N THR A 142 7.61 19.62 9.12
CA THR A 142 7.29 21.05 9.17
C THR A 142 6.86 21.50 10.58
N ASN A 143 6.06 20.66 11.29
CA ASN A 143 5.46 21.06 12.56
C ASN A 143 6.29 20.62 13.78
N PHE A 144 7.12 19.57 13.67
CA PHE A 144 7.87 19.03 14.80
C PHE A 144 9.34 19.39 14.71
N PRO A 145 9.93 19.95 15.79
CA PRO A 145 11.36 20.25 15.85
C PRO A 145 12.17 18.97 15.72
N ALA A 146 13.38 19.07 15.13
CA ALA A 146 14.30 17.95 14.97
C ALA A 146 14.63 17.27 16.32
N GLY A 147 14.99 15.99 16.26
CA GLY A 147 15.32 15.18 17.42
C GLY A 147 14.12 14.40 17.99
N ARG A 148 14.11 14.14 19.31
CA ARG A 148 13.12 13.27 19.97
C ARG A 148 11.64 13.56 19.64
N PRO A 149 11.16 14.83 19.56
CA PRO A 149 9.76 15.08 19.26
C PRO A 149 9.36 14.62 17.85
N ARG A 150 10.20 14.87 16.84
CA ARG A 150 9.96 14.45 15.45
C ARG A 150 10.04 12.93 15.31
N ASN A 151 11.03 12.30 15.92
CA ASN A 151 11.16 10.83 15.89
C ASN A 151 9.95 10.14 16.53
N ARG A 152 9.44 10.69 17.63
CA ARG A 152 8.20 10.20 18.25
C ARG A 152 6.99 10.38 17.34
N ALA A 153 6.89 11.50 16.63
CA ALA A 153 5.79 11.74 15.69
C ALA A 153 5.82 10.74 14.52
N PHE A 154 6.99 10.46 13.95
CA PHE A 154 7.13 9.41 12.93
C PHE A 154 6.80 8.02 13.46
N ALA A 155 7.22 7.68 14.68
CA ALA A 155 6.89 6.40 15.29
C ALA A 155 5.37 6.22 15.48
N VAL A 156 4.66 7.26 15.94
CA VAL A 156 3.20 7.24 16.06
C VAL A 156 2.52 7.12 14.69
N TYR A 157 3.00 7.86 13.69
CA TYR A 157 2.49 7.78 12.32
C TYR A 157 2.63 6.36 11.73
N ALA A 158 3.80 5.74 11.90
CA ALA A 158 4.05 4.36 11.46
C ALA A 158 3.19 3.34 12.23
N ALA A 159 3.04 3.52 13.54
CA ALA A 159 2.19 2.67 14.38
C ALA A 159 0.72 2.76 13.95
N MET A 160 0.22 3.96 13.63
CA MET A 160 -1.15 4.16 13.14
C MET A 160 -1.36 3.54 11.75
N SER A 161 -0.34 3.53 10.89
CA SER A 161 -0.41 2.81 9.61
C SER A 161 -0.54 1.30 9.81
N GLY A 162 0.22 0.72 10.72
CA GLY A 162 0.11 -0.71 11.05
C GLY A 162 -1.18 -1.09 11.78
N ALA A 163 -1.55 -0.33 12.82
CA ALA A 163 -2.78 -0.57 13.57
C ALA A 163 -4.04 -0.30 12.73
N GLY A 164 -3.95 0.64 11.79
CA GLY A 164 -5.05 1.02 10.91
C GLY A 164 -5.58 -0.15 10.09
N ALA A 165 -4.72 -1.03 9.60
CA ALA A 165 -5.13 -2.22 8.87
C ALA A 165 -5.96 -3.17 9.74
N ALA A 166 -5.51 -3.46 10.99
CA ALA A 166 -6.25 -4.31 11.92
C ALA A 166 -7.59 -3.70 12.33
N ILE A 167 -7.59 -2.39 12.66
CA ILE A 167 -8.81 -1.64 13.01
C ILE A 167 -9.76 -1.63 11.81
N GLY A 168 -9.23 -1.45 10.59
CA GLY A 168 -10.00 -1.44 9.34
C GLY A 168 -10.74 -2.73 9.09
N LEU A 169 -10.13 -3.87 9.34
CA LEU A 169 -10.78 -5.18 9.16
C LEU A 169 -11.93 -5.40 10.16
N ILE A 170 -11.74 -5.01 11.43
CA ILE A 170 -12.81 -5.11 12.45
C ILE A 170 -13.96 -4.14 12.14
N LEU A 171 -13.63 -2.87 11.87
CA LEU A 171 -14.62 -1.86 11.51
C LEU A 171 -15.30 -2.22 10.19
N GLY A 172 -14.54 -2.75 9.22
CA GLY A 172 -15.06 -3.25 7.97
C GLY A 172 -16.13 -4.30 8.17
N GLY A 173 -15.84 -5.31 8.99
CA GLY A 173 -16.80 -6.33 9.36
C GLY A 173 -18.04 -5.75 10.04
N SER A 174 -17.85 -4.93 11.09
CA SER A 174 -18.97 -4.36 11.86
C SER A 174 -19.86 -3.42 11.03
N LEU A 175 -19.27 -2.60 10.18
CA LEU A 175 -20.01 -1.66 9.34
C LEU A 175 -20.72 -2.37 8.19
N THR A 176 -20.08 -3.39 7.59
CA THR A 176 -20.67 -4.16 6.49
C THR A 176 -21.89 -4.96 6.93
N GLU A 177 -21.93 -5.44 8.18
CA GLU A 177 -23.13 -6.09 8.73
C GLU A 177 -24.37 -5.18 8.71
N ALA A 178 -24.18 -3.87 8.92
CA ALA A 178 -25.28 -2.90 8.82
C ALA A 178 -25.56 -2.52 7.35
N SER A 179 -24.53 -2.16 6.63
CA SER A 179 -24.51 -1.92 5.17
C SER A 179 -23.07 -1.64 4.74
N TRP A 180 -22.65 -2.21 3.62
CA TRP A 180 -21.32 -1.91 3.05
C TRP A 180 -21.11 -0.41 2.79
N ARG A 181 -22.17 0.35 2.56
CA ARG A 181 -22.11 1.82 2.35
C ARG A 181 -21.47 2.57 3.52
N TRP A 182 -21.65 2.09 4.74
CA TRP A 182 -21.03 2.69 5.93
C TRP A 182 -19.51 2.57 5.92
N THR A 183 -18.96 1.57 5.23
CA THR A 183 -17.49 1.42 5.09
C THR A 183 -16.88 2.60 4.33
N MET A 184 -17.63 3.19 3.39
CA MET A 184 -17.23 4.40 2.67
C MET A 184 -17.59 5.67 3.45
N LEU A 185 -18.81 5.74 4.00
CA LEU A 185 -19.33 6.93 4.68
C LEU A 185 -18.58 7.29 5.97
N ILE A 186 -17.92 6.34 6.64
CA ILE A 186 -17.13 6.60 7.87
C ILE A 186 -16.00 7.61 7.62
N ASN A 187 -15.47 7.67 6.40
CA ASN A 187 -14.42 8.60 6.02
C ASN A 187 -14.90 10.06 5.97
N VAL A 188 -16.19 10.28 5.76
CA VAL A 188 -16.78 11.62 5.59
C VAL A 188 -16.64 12.48 6.87
N PRO A 189 -17.14 12.05 8.04
CA PRO A 189 -16.97 12.82 9.27
C PRO A 189 -15.50 12.98 9.66
N ILE A 190 -14.67 11.97 9.43
CA ILE A 190 -13.23 12.03 9.72
C ILE A 190 -12.58 13.09 8.84
N GLY A 191 -12.79 13.03 7.53
CA GLY A 191 -12.19 13.97 6.57
C GLY A 191 -12.66 15.41 6.80
N ILE A 192 -13.95 15.64 7.07
CA ILE A 192 -14.48 16.96 7.42
C ILE A 192 -13.80 17.50 8.70
N ALA A 193 -13.70 16.69 9.75
CA ALA A 193 -13.07 17.11 11.00
C ALA A 193 -11.59 17.47 10.78
N VAL A 194 -10.85 16.66 10.01
CA VAL A 194 -9.44 16.92 9.67
C VAL A 194 -9.31 18.19 8.83
N ALA A 195 -10.12 18.37 7.77
CA ALA A 195 -10.05 19.53 6.89
C ALA A 195 -10.35 20.85 7.63
N LEU A 196 -11.33 20.85 8.53
CA LEU A 196 -11.69 22.05 9.31
C LEU A 196 -10.68 22.37 10.43
N ALA A 197 -10.02 21.36 11.00
CA ALA A 197 -9.05 21.56 12.06
C ALA A 197 -7.65 21.90 11.54
N ALA A 198 -7.28 21.46 10.34
CA ALA A 198 -5.96 21.62 9.76
C ALA A 198 -5.46 23.10 9.69
N PRO A 199 -6.28 24.11 9.29
CA PRO A 199 -5.83 25.49 9.23
C PRO A 199 -5.41 26.06 10.59
N LYS A 200 -5.99 25.55 11.69
CA LYS A 200 -5.73 26.02 13.05
C LYS A 200 -4.58 25.28 13.74
N LEU A 201 -4.33 24.04 13.35
CA LEU A 201 -3.41 23.15 14.05
C LEU A 201 -2.10 22.90 13.30
N LEU A 202 -2.09 23.07 11.98
CA LEU A 202 -0.91 22.82 11.14
C LEU A 202 -0.32 24.12 10.64
N SER A 203 1.02 24.21 10.71
CA SER A 203 1.77 25.31 10.09
C SER A 203 1.92 25.04 8.59
N GLU A 204 1.89 26.11 7.79
CA GLU A 204 2.17 26.01 6.36
C GLU A 204 3.69 25.93 6.15
N SER A 205 4.10 25.17 5.14
CA SER A 205 5.49 25.18 4.67
C SER A 205 5.70 26.33 3.68
N GLU A 206 6.93 26.86 3.65
CA GLU A 206 7.30 27.79 2.59
C GLU A 206 7.28 27.09 1.24
N PRO A 207 6.55 27.62 0.23
CA PRO A 207 6.53 27.06 -1.11
C PRO A 207 7.92 27.08 -1.73
N GLN A 208 8.35 25.96 -2.28
CA GLN A 208 9.61 25.86 -2.99
C GLN A 208 9.40 26.16 -4.49
N PRO A 209 10.27 26.96 -5.14
CA PRO A 209 10.17 27.17 -6.57
C PRO A 209 10.36 25.84 -7.32
N GLY A 210 9.45 25.51 -8.22
CA GLY A 210 9.51 24.27 -8.98
C GLY A 210 8.36 24.15 -9.97
N ARG A 211 8.48 23.18 -10.89
CA ARG A 211 7.44 22.80 -11.84
C ARG A 211 6.99 21.38 -11.54
N TRP A 212 5.76 21.08 -11.92
CA TRP A 212 5.20 19.73 -11.84
C TRP A 212 5.47 19.00 -13.14
N ASP A 213 5.86 17.75 -13.05
CA ASP A 213 5.93 16.89 -14.22
C ASP A 213 4.56 16.23 -14.44
N LEU A 214 3.64 17.02 -14.98
CA LEU A 214 2.31 16.53 -15.32
C LEU A 214 2.34 15.48 -16.45
N PRO A 215 3.17 15.63 -17.50
CA PRO A 215 3.32 14.60 -18.53
C PRO A 215 3.80 13.26 -17.96
N GLY A 216 4.78 13.26 -17.05
CA GLY A 216 5.24 12.06 -16.37
C GLY A 216 4.13 11.39 -15.56
N ALA A 217 3.40 12.16 -14.75
CA ALA A 217 2.27 11.63 -13.96
C ALA A 217 1.17 11.02 -14.85
N ILE A 218 0.79 11.71 -15.94
CA ILE A 218 -0.24 11.23 -16.88
C ILE A 218 0.22 9.94 -17.56
N THR A 219 1.43 9.90 -18.11
CA THR A 219 1.93 8.71 -18.82
C THR A 219 2.08 7.51 -17.89
N ALA A 220 2.56 7.70 -16.66
CA ALA A 220 2.63 6.64 -15.66
C ALA A 220 1.25 6.10 -15.30
N THR A 221 0.31 7.00 -14.92
CA THR A 221 -1.03 6.60 -14.47
C THR A 221 -1.82 5.94 -15.59
N LEU A 222 -1.88 6.56 -16.78
CA LEU A 222 -2.61 5.98 -17.93
C LEU A 222 -1.97 4.67 -18.42
N GLY A 223 -0.64 4.57 -18.34
CA GLY A 223 0.08 3.33 -18.64
C GLY A 223 -0.37 2.18 -17.76
N LEU A 224 -0.44 2.42 -16.45
CA LEU A 224 -0.91 1.42 -15.48
C LEU A 224 -2.39 1.08 -15.67
N VAL A 225 -3.26 2.09 -15.83
CA VAL A 225 -4.70 1.88 -16.11
C VAL A 225 -4.89 1.00 -17.34
N SER A 226 -4.15 1.28 -18.43
CA SER A 226 -4.27 0.53 -19.67
C SER A 226 -3.86 -0.93 -19.51
N ILE A 227 -2.75 -1.22 -18.82
CA ILE A 227 -2.30 -2.59 -18.56
C ILE A 227 -3.34 -3.34 -17.72
N VAL A 228 -3.80 -2.74 -16.62
CA VAL A 228 -4.78 -3.36 -15.74
C VAL A 228 -6.11 -3.61 -16.47
N TYR A 229 -6.55 -2.66 -17.31
CA TYR A 229 -7.74 -2.85 -18.13
C TYR A 229 -7.61 -4.07 -19.06
N GLY A 230 -6.47 -4.23 -19.74
CA GLY A 230 -6.25 -5.38 -20.62
C GLY A 230 -6.28 -6.72 -19.89
N PHE A 231 -5.66 -6.81 -18.71
CA PHE A 231 -5.74 -8.01 -17.87
C PHE A 231 -7.18 -8.28 -17.38
N ASN A 232 -7.87 -7.25 -16.91
CA ASN A 232 -9.23 -7.39 -16.45
C ASN A 232 -10.18 -7.83 -17.57
N HIS A 233 -10.05 -7.23 -18.78
CA HIS A 233 -10.86 -7.63 -19.94
C HIS A 233 -10.65 -9.11 -20.32
N LYS A 234 -9.42 -9.63 -20.20
CA LYS A 234 -9.13 -11.06 -20.41
C LYS A 234 -9.92 -11.96 -19.45
N GLY A 235 -10.14 -11.51 -18.22
CA GLY A 235 -10.90 -12.24 -17.20
C GLY A 235 -12.43 -12.19 -17.39
N GLN A 236 -12.94 -11.40 -18.33
CA GLN A 236 -14.38 -11.30 -18.58
C GLN A 236 -14.92 -12.43 -19.47
N VAL A 237 -16.19 -12.74 -19.31
CA VAL A 237 -16.89 -13.75 -20.14
C VAL A 237 -17.16 -13.19 -21.53
N ALA A 238 -16.58 -13.83 -22.55
CA ALA A 238 -16.77 -13.48 -23.96
C ALA A 238 -18.06 -14.10 -24.54
N ASN A 239 -18.42 -15.29 -24.05
CA ASN A 239 -19.61 -16.00 -24.49
C ASN A 239 -20.38 -16.52 -23.26
N HIS A 240 -21.53 -15.94 -23.01
CA HIS A 240 -22.38 -16.28 -21.88
C HIS A 240 -22.98 -17.69 -21.94
N ASP A 241 -23.14 -18.27 -23.16
CA ASP A 241 -23.68 -19.63 -23.33
C ASP A 241 -22.68 -20.72 -22.95
N THR A 242 -21.37 -20.44 -23.19
CA THR A 242 -20.30 -21.40 -22.94
C THR A 242 -19.45 -21.06 -21.71
N GLY A 243 -19.60 -19.88 -21.13
CA GLY A 243 -18.74 -19.36 -20.06
C GLY A 243 -17.31 -19.04 -20.50
N ALA A 244 -17.01 -19.09 -21.83
CA ALA A 244 -15.68 -18.85 -22.35
C ALA A 244 -15.23 -17.40 -22.14
N LEU A 245 -13.99 -17.21 -21.65
CA LEU A 245 -13.39 -15.90 -21.45
C LEU A 245 -12.76 -15.35 -22.74
N TYR A 246 -12.56 -14.02 -22.77
CA TYR A 246 -11.85 -13.39 -23.89
C TYR A 246 -10.44 -13.99 -24.12
N SER A 247 -9.99 -13.97 -25.37
CA SER A 247 -8.66 -14.47 -25.74
C SER A 247 -7.56 -13.46 -25.41
N TRP A 248 -6.33 -13.92 -25.18
CA TRP A 248 -5.15 -13.06 -25.13
C TRP A 248 -4.89 -12.30 -26.44
N THR A 249 -5.40 -12.81 -27.55
CA THR A 249 -5.27 -12.17 -28.90
C THR A 249 -6.43 -11.22 -29.19
N ASP A 250 -7.40 -11.11 -28.30
CA ASP A 250 -8.49 -10.14 -28.46
C ASP A 250 -7.96 -8.72 -28.46
N PHE A 251 -8.55 -7.87 -29.32
CA PHE A 251 -8.10 -6.50 -29.51
C PHE A 251 -8.17 -5.69 -28.20
N TRP A 252 -9.27 -5.81 -27.44
CA TRP A 252 -9.46 -5.06 -26.21
C TRP A 252 -8.67 -5.64 -25.01
N THR A 253 -8.09 -6.83 -25.17
CA THR A 253 -7.10 -7.39 -24.25
C THR A 253 -5.70 -6.90 -24.59
N LEU A 254 -5.25 -7.14 -25.81
CA LEU A 254 -3.85 -6.95 -26.21
C LEU A 254 -3.50 -5.48 -26.46
N ALA A 255 -4.37 -4.71 -27.13
CA ALA A 255 -4.07 -3.33 -27.47
C ALA A 255 -3.87 -2.43 -26.23
N PRO A 256 -4.72 -2.48 -25.18
CA PRO A 256 -4.47 -1.71 -23.96
C PRO A 256 -3.16 -2.10 -23.25
N ILE A 257 -2.79 -3.38 -23.24
CA ILE A 257 -1.51 -3.82 -22.66
C ILE A 257 -0.33 -3.20 -23.43
N ILE A 258 -0.36 -3.25 -24.78
CA ILE A 258 0.71 -2.68 -25.62
C ILE A 258 0.78 -1.16 -25.43
N VAL A 259 -0.37 -0.48 -25.44
CA VAL A 259 -0.44 0.97 -25.22
C VAL A 259 0.08 1.32 -23.83
N GLY A 260 -0.29 0.56 -22.83
CA GLY A 260 0.15 0.76 -21.45
C GLY A 260 1.66 0.62 -21.28
N VAL A 261 2.24 -0.44 -21.87
CA VAL A 261 3.71 -0.62 -21.88
C VAL A 261 4.38 0.53 -22.63
N GLY A 262 3.84 0.96 -23.78
CA GLY A 262 4.35 2.11 -24.54
C GLY A 262 4.33 3.40 -23.71
N LEU A 263 3.26 3.66 -22.95
CA LEU A 263 3.15 4.81 -22.06
C LEU A 263 4.14 4.75 -20.89
N LEU A 264 4.38 3.57 -20.30
CA LEU A 264 5.40 3.41 -19.25
C LEU A 264 6.82 3.61 -19.80
N VAL A 265 7.10 3.15 -21.02
CA VAL A 265 8.37 3.46 -21.71
C VAL A 265 8.49 4.97 -21.96
N ALA A 266 7.42 5.62 -22.44
CA ALA A 266 7.40 7.08 -22.62
C ALA A 266 7.61 7.81 -21.28
N PHE A 267 7.02 7.34 -20.18
CA PHE A 267 7.28 7.86 -18.83
C PHE A 267 8.78 7.81 -18.50
N VAL A 268 9.44 6.64 -18.64
CA VAL A 268 10.88 6.52 -18.37
C VAL A 268 11.73 7.44 -19.24
N VAL A 269 11.34 7.63 -20.51
CA VAL A 269 12.03 8.57 -21.42
C VAL A 269 11.82 10.01 -20.97
N LEU A 270 10.60 10.40 -20.60
CA LEU A 270 10.30 11.73 -20.06
C LEU A 270 11.11 12.03 -18.80
N GLU A 271 11.18 11.07 -17.85
CA GLU A 271 11.96 11.21 -16.62
C GLU A 271 13.47 11.42 -16.87
N LYS A 272 14.00 10.92 -18.02
CA LYS A 272 15.39 11.16 -18.41
C LYS A 272 15.64 12.57 -18.93
N VAL A 273 14.67 13.19 -19.60
CA VAL A 273 14.86 14.47 -20.30
C VAL A 273 14.27 15.65 -19.53
N THR A 274 13.39 15.40 -18.57
CA THR A 274 12.71 16.45 -17.80
C THR A 274 13.60 16.94 -16.65
N PRO A 275 13.90 18.26 -16.58
CA PRO A 275 14.75 18.81 -15.50
C PRO A 275 14.15 18.67 -14.09
N HIS A 276 12.83 18.55 -14.01
CA HIS A 276 12.07 18.42 -12.76
C HIS A 276 11.32 17.10 -12.70
N ALA A 277 12.01 16.00 -13.02
CA ALA A 277 11.49 14.65 -13.04
C ALA A 277 10.82 14.27 -11.69
N LEU A 278 9.68 13.57 -11.75
CA LEU A 278 9.00 13.02 -10.55
C LEU A 278 9.83 11.90 -9.93
N LEU A 279 10.47 11.09 -10.77
CA LEU A 279 11.32 9.98 -10.40
C LEU A 279 12.75 10.21 -10.90
N PRO A 280 13.62 10.90 -10.14
CA PRO A 280 15.01 11.03 -10.50
C PRO A 280 15.66 9.66 -10.66
N LEU A 281 16.05 9.28 -11.88
CA LEU A 281 16.55 7.94 -12.19
C LEU A 281 17.75 7.51 -11.35
N ARG A 282 18.56 8.48 -10.84
CA ARG A 282 19.65 8.22 -9.89
C ARG A 282 19.21 7.48 -8.62
N ILE A 283 17.93 7.62 -8.21
CA ILE A 283 17.38 6.91 -7.04
C ILE A 283 17.19 5.43 -7.36
N VAL A 284 16.72 5.10 -8.55
CA VAL A 284 16.42 3.73 -8.97
C VAL A 284 17.56 3.01 -9.69
N THR A 285 18.66 3.70 -10.01
CA THR A 285 19.81 3.07 -10.71
C THR A 285 20.81 2.39 -9.77
N ASP A 286 20.80 2.70 -8.48
CA ASP A 286 21.60 1.96 -7.51
C ASP A 286 21.07 0.52 -7.39
N ARG A 287 21.98 -0.46 -7.43
CA ARG A 287 21.63 -1.89 -7.45
C ARG A 287 20.77 -2.30 -6.26
N THR A 288 21.13 -1.89 -5.06
CA THR A 288 20.43 -2.28 -3.83
C THR A 288 19.03 -1.69 -3.81
N ARG A 289 18.89 -0.40 -4.15
CA ARG A 289 17.60 0.28 -4.23
C ARG A 289 16.73 -0.28 -5.35
N ALA A 290 17.31 -0.50 -6.54
CA ALA A 290 16.60 -1.10 -7.68
C ALA A 290 15.99 -2.46 -7.32
N VAL A 291 16.77 -3.32 -6.67
CA VAL A 291 16.31 -4.64 -6.20
C VAL A 291 15.21 -4.49 -5.15
N SER A 292 15.36 -3.56 -4.21
CA SER A 292 14.35 -3.31 -3.17
C SER A 292 13.04 -2.78 -3.77
N PHE A 293 13.11 -1.85 -4.72
CA PHE A 293 11.93 -1.33 -5.41
C PHE A 293 11.25 -2.40 -6.27
N LEU A 294 12.03 -3.24 -6.97
CA LEU A 294 11.48 -4.36 -7.74
C LEU A 294 10.82 -5.40 -6.82
N ALA A 295 11.44 -5.72 -5.70
CA ALA A 295 10.83 -6.59 -4.71
C ALA A 295 9.55 -5.98 -4.13
N MET A 296 9.54 -4.67 -3.85
CA MET A 296 8.37 -3.93 -3.39
C MET A 296 7.28 -3.72 -4.46
N LEU A 297 7.57 -4.02 -5.71
CA LEU A 297 6.57 -4.16 -6.76
C LEU A 297 5.92 -5.56 -6.73
N ILE A 298 6.68 -6.61 -6.43
CA ILE A 298 6.23 -8.01 -6.50
C ILE A 298 5.55 -8.47 -5.19
N VAL A 299 6.16 -8.17 -4.04
CA VAL A 299 5.71 -8.67 -2.73
C VAL A 299 4.29 -8.22 -2.36
N PRO A 300 3.88 -6.96 -2.57
CA PRO A 300 2.53 -6.53 -2.29
C PRO A 300 1.45 -7.25 -3.10
N ALA A 301 1.77 -7.71 -4.32
CA ALA A 301 0.83 -8.50 -5.13
C ALA A 301 0.32 -9.73 -4.35
N ALA A 302 1.22 -10.47 -3.71
CA ALA A 302 0.88 -11.64 -2.90
C ALA A 302 0.05 -11.27 -1.66
N MET A 303 0.36 -10.13 -1.03
CA MET A 303 -0.37 -9.65 0.14
C MET A 303 -1.80 -9.21 -0.22
N PHE A 304 -1.97 -8.42 -1.27
CA PHE A 304 -3.29 -7.97 -1.71
C PHE A 304 -4.15 -9.14 -2.19
N ALA A 305 -3.55 -10.09 -2.91
CA ALA A 305 -4.23 -11.33 -3.32
C ALA A 305 -4.73 -12.12 -2.11
N MET A 306 -3.89 -12.26 -1.06
CA MET A 306 -4.30 -12.94 0.16
C MET A 306 -5.51 -12.25 0.80
N PHE A 307 -5.47 -10.93 0.98
CA PHE A 307 -6.61 -10.22 1.55
C PHE A 307 -7.88 -10.41 0.75
N LEU A 308 -7.79 -10.33 -0.58
CA LEU A 308 -8.95 -10.50 -1.46
C LEU A 308 -9.48 -11.94 -1.44
N TYR A 309 -8.66 -12.92 -1.83
CA TYR A 309 -9.13 -14.28 -2.07
C TYR A 309 -9.42 -15.05 -0.77
N VAL A 310 -8.67 -14.81 0.31
CA VAL A 310 -9.03 -15.37 1.63
C VAL A 310 -10.32 -14.75 2.14
N SER A 311 -10.57 -13.44 1.87
CA SER A 311 -11.84 -12.82 2.27
C SER A 311 -13.03 -13.42 1.52
N LEU A 312 -12.92 -13.61 0.21
CA LEU A 312 -13.94 -14.27 -0.60
C LEU A 312 -14.16 -15.71 -0.10
N PHE A 313 -13.09 -16.49 0.08
CA PHE A 313 -13.20 -17.87 0.55
C PHE A 313 -13.87 -17.98 1.92
N ILE A 314 -13.49 -17.14 2.88
CA ILE A 314 -14.06 -17.14 4.24
C ILE A 314 -15.56 -16.76 4.20
N GLN A 315 -15.96 -15.81 3.36
CA GLN A 315 -17.35 -15.35 3.32
C GLN A 315 -18.23 -16.26 2.47
N ASP A 316 -17.79 -16.60 1.26
CA ASP A 316 -18.61 -17.33 0.28
C ASP A 316 -18.57 -18.85 0.50
N VAL A 317 -17.40 -19.42 0.81
CA VAL A 317 -17.23 -20.88 0.98
C VAL A 317 -17.46 -21.31 2.42
N LEU A 318 -16.83 -20.61 3.40
CA LEU A 318 -17.01 -20.96 4.83
C LEU A 318 -18.28 -20.34 5.42
N GLY A 319 -18.98 -19.45 4.70
CA GLY A 319 -20.23 -18.83 5.14
C GLY A 319 -20.08 -17.91 6.36
N TYR A 320 -18.91 -17.28 6.55
CA TYR A 320 -18.72 -16.37 7.67
C TYR A 320 -19.34 -15.01 7.34
N GLY A 321 -20.12 -14.48 8.29
CA GLY A 321 -20.54 -13.08 8.22
C GLY A 321 -19.36 -12.09 8.26
N PRO A 322 -19.58 -10.84 7.81
CA PRO A 322 -18.52 -9.84 7.66
C PRO A 322 -17.71 -9.59 8.93
N LEU A 323 -18.37 -9.50 10.08
CA LEU A 323 -17.68 -9.26 11.36
C LEU A 323 -16.76 -10.44 11.73
N LYS A 324 -17.23 -11.67 11.56
CA LYS A 324 -16.44 -12.86 11.81
C LYS A 324 -15.27 -12.98 10.85
N ALA A 325 -15.46 -12.61 9.58
CA ALA A 325 -14.40 -12.54 8.58
C ALA A 325 -13.34 -11.47 8.96
N GLY A 326 -13.77 -10.30 9.42
CA GLY A 326 -12.85 -9.27 9.93
C GLY A 326 -11.97 -9.76 11.10
N PHE A 327 -12.56 -10.47 12.06
CA PHE A 327 -11.80 -11.08 13.17
C PHE A 327 -10.84 -12.19 12.69
N ALA A 328 -11.19 -12.91 11.64
CA ALA A 328 -10.34 -13.95 11.05
C ALA A 328 -9.01 -13.42 10.50
N PHE A 329 -8.91 -12.13 10.16
CA PHE A 329 -7.66 -11.50 9.72
C PHE A 329 -6.79 -10.93 10.85
N LEU A 330 -7.26 -10.86 12.10
CA LEU A 330 -6.45 -10.34 13.21
C LEU A 330 -5.13 -11.10 13.43
N PRO A 331 -5.07 -12.44 13.31
CA PRO A 331 -3.81 -13.17 13.41
C PRO A 331 -2.78 -12.71 12.39
N PHE A 332 -3.21 -12.32 11.17
CA PHE A 332 -2.32 -11.77 10.15
C PHE A 332 -1.72 -10.44 10.60
N SER A 333 -2.53 -9.52 11.09
CA SER A 333 -2.06 -8.22 11.57
C SER A 333 -1.12 -8.36 12.76
N ALA A 334 -1.45 -9.24 13.72
CA ALA A 334 -0.60 -9.53 14.87
C ALA A 334 0.75 -10.15 14.44
N GLY A 335 0.73 -11.10 13.51
CA GLY A 335 1.93 -11.76 12.99
C GLY A 335 2.88 -10.79 12.28
N ILE A 336 2.37 -9.87 11.45
CA ILE A 336 3.18 -8.81 10.83
C ILE A 336 3.81 -7.91 11.89
N MET A 337 3.06 -7.47 12.90
CA MET A 337 3.59 -6.59 13.96
C MET A 337 4.73 -7.27 14.72
N VAL A 338 4.54 -8.53 15.11
CA VAL A 338 5.56 -9.30 15.83
C VAL A 338 6.81 -9.50 14.96
N SER A 339 6.62 -9.95 13.73
CA SER A 339 7.75 -10.22 12.83
C SER A 339 8.47 -8.96 12.36
N ALA A 340 7.76 -7.85 12.18
CA ALA A 340 8.37 -6.56 11.89
C ALA A 340 9.25 -6.06 13.04
N GLN A 341 8.82 -6.27 14.30
CA GLN A 341 9.65 -5.96 15.46
C GLN A 341 10.89 -6.85 15.54
N ILE A 342 10.75 -8.15 15.25
CA ILE A 342 11.88 -9.09 15.15
C ILE A 342 12.84 -8.64 14.05
N ALA A 343 12.34 -8.34 12.85
CA ALA A 343 13.15 -7.88 11.72
C ALA A 343 13.91 -6.60 12.04
N SER A 344 13.25 -5.62 12.68
CA SER A 344 13.87 -4.36 13.10
C SER A 344 15.03 -4.59 14.09
N ASN A 345 14.83 -5.49 15.05
CA ASN A 345 15.89 -5.83 16.01
C ASN A 345 17.05 -6.62 15.37
N LEU A 346 16.75 -7.47 14.39
CA LEU A 346 17.79 -8.23 13.67
C LEU A 346 18.55 -7.36 12.67
N ALA A 347 17.94 -6.33 12.11
CA ALA A 347 18.54 -5.46 11.07
C ALA A 347 19.86 -4.79 11.51
N SER A 348 20.07 -4.63 12.82
CA SER A 348 21.33 -4.13 13.39
C SER A 348 22.43 -5.18 13.55
N ARG A 349 22.14 -6.47 13.29
CA ARG A 349 23.05 -7.59 13.57
C ARG A 349 23.21 -8.56 12.42
N VAL A 350 22.26 -8.58 11.51
CA VAL A 350 22.15 -9.53 10.40
C VAL A 350 21.95 -8.76 9.10
N ASP A 351 22.65 -9.14 8.06
CA ASP A 351 22.52 -8.50 6.76
C ASP A 351 21.08 -8.62 6.23
N PRO A 352 20.50 -7.55 5.64
CA PRO A 352 19.12 -7.48 5.19
C PRO A 352 18.72 -8.63 4.28
N ARG A 353 19.61 -9.12 3.42
CA ARG A 353 19.36 -10.23 2.48
C ARG A 353 18.95 -11.52 3.18
N TRP A 354 19.52 -11.82 4.36
CA TRP A 354 19.21 -13.04 5.10
C TRP A 354 17.86 -12.94 5.79
N ILE A 355 17.56 -11.78 6.38
CA ILE A 355 16.27 -11.53 7.03
C ILE A 355 15.14 -11.57 5.98
N ALA A 356 15.33 -10.83 4.88
CA ALA A 356 14.34 -10.79 3.79
C ALA A 356 14.22 -12.14 3.08
N GLY A 357 15.32 -12.86 2.86
CA GLY A 357 15.31 -14.19 2.27
C GLY A 357 14.54 -15.20 3.12
N ALA A 358 14.81 -15.24 4.43
CA ALA A 358 14.07 -16.09 5.37
C ALA A 358 12.58 -15.70 5.43
N GLY A 359 12.29 -14.39 5.45
CA GLY A 359 10.91 -13.88 5.41
C GLY A 359 10.18 -14.30 4.14
N GLY A 360 10.82 -14.17 2.97
CA GLY A 360 10.24 -14.55 1.70
C GLY A 360 9.97 -16.05 1.58
N VAL A 361 10.89 -16.91 2.04
CA VAL A 361 10.67 -18.36 2.10
C VAL A 361 9.47 -18.69 3.01
N LEU A 362 9.41 -18.09 4.19
CA LEU A 362 8.33 -18.32 5.14
C LEU A 362 6.97 -17.84 4.59
N ALA A 363 6.94 -16.66 3.97
CA ALA A 363 5.72 -16.13 3.35
C ALA A 363 5.26 -16.96 2.15
N SER A 364 6.19 -17.46 1.32
CA SER A 364 5.87 -18.37 0.22
C SER A 364 5.33 -19.70 0.70
N PHE A 365 5.87 -20.22 1.81
CA PHE A 365 5.36 -21.43 2.46
C PHE A 365 3.96 -21.24 3.02
N GLY A 366 3.65 -20.05 3.57
CA GLY A 366 2.29 -19.68 3.96
C GLY A 366 1.32 -19.67 2.77
N LEU A 367 1.73 -19.10 1.62
CA LEU A 367 0.92 -19.13 0.38
C LEU A 367 0.72 -20.54 -0.16
N TRP A 368 1.73 -21.41 -0.06
CA TRP A 368 1.60 -22.81 -0.43
C TRP A 368 0.48 -23.49 0.36
N GLY A 369 0.31 -23.17 1.62
CA GLY A 369 -0.78 -23.72 2.43
C GLY A 369 -2.17 -23.47 1.85
N TYR A 370 -2.40 -22.27 1.27
CA TYR A 370 -3.69 -21.95 0.66
C TYR A 370 -3.95 -22.69 -0.67
N THR A 371 -2.94 -23.27 -1.28
CA THR A 371 -3.12 -24.07 -2.51
C THR A 371 -3.76 -25.43 -2.24
N ASN A 372 -3.99 -25.79 -0.99
CA ASN A 372 -4.64 -27.04 -0.57
C ASN A 372 -6.08 -26.82 -0.05
N LEU A 373 -6.64 -25.63 -0.27
CA LEU A 373 -8.01 -25.33 0.15
C LEU A 373 -9.04 -26.07 -0.70
N ASP A 374 -10.08 -26.58 -0.04
CA ASP A 374 -11.23 -27.25 -0.66
C ASP A 374 -12.53 -26.84 0.08
N LEU A 375 -13.67 -27.41 -0.34
CA LEU A 375 -14.98 -27.11 0.27
C LEU A 375 -15.12 -27.63 1.72
N ASP A 376 -14.36 -28.66 2.08
CA ASP A 376 -14.39 -29.26 3.43
C ASP A 376 -13.38 -28.56 4.38
N SER A 377 -12.61 -27.59 3.85
CA SER A 377 -11.62 -26.85 4.62
C SER A 377 -12.27 -26.05 5.75
N SER A 378 -11.60 -26.00 6.91
CA SER A 378 -12.03 -25.21 8.05
C SER A 378 -11.06 -24.04 8.32
N TYR A 379 -11.57 -22.97 8.94
CA TYR A 379 -10.73 -21.82 9.26
C TYR A 379 -9.56 -22.18 10.18
N VAL A 380 -9.82 -22.99 11.23
CA VAL A 380 -8.84 -23.23 12.29
C VAL A 380 -7.71 -24.17 11.86
N THR A 381 -8.01 -25.21 11.08
CA THR A 381 -7.03 -26.22 10.65
C THR A 381 -6.35 -25.88 9.34
N ASP A 382 -7.10 -25.24 8.39
CA ASP A 382 -6.65 -25.16 7.01
C ASP A 382 -6.33 -23.72 6.55
N LEU A 383 -6.76 -22.68 7.29
CA LEU A 383 -6.42 -21.29 6.99
C LEU A 383 -5.54 -20.65 8.05
N LEU A 384 -5.92 -20.71 9.34
CA LEU A 384 -5.26 -19.99 10.41
C LEU A 384 -3.75 -20.26 10.53
N PRO A 385 -3.25 -21.51 10.44
CA PRO A 385 -1.81 -21.77 10.50
C PRO A 385 -1.06 -21.06 9.38
N TRP A 386 -1.60 -21.07 8.18
CA TRP A 386 -0.99 -20.48 7.00
C TRP A 386 -1.06 -18.95 7.03
N ILE A 387 -2.15 -18.37 7.56
CA ILE A 387 -2.26 -16.93 7.83
C ILE A 387 -1.14 -16.47 8.77
N ILE A 388 -0.88 -17.23 9.85
CA ILE A 388 0.18 -16.91 10.81
C ILE A 388 1.56 -17.04 10.14
N ILE A 389 1.83 -18.15 9.46
CA ILE A 389 3.12 -18.37 8.79
C ILE A 389 3.40 -17.29 7.76
N GLN A 390 2.42 -16.97 6.90
CA GLN A 390 2.57 -15.93 5.88
C GLN A 390 2.81 -14.55 6.53
N SER A 391 2.07 -14.20 7.56
CA SER A 391 2.21 -12.90 8.22
C SER A 391 3.58 -12.72 8.88
N LEU A 392 4.11 -13.77 9.50
CA LEU A 392 5.47 -13.77 10.05
C LEU A 392 6.52 -13.57 8.94
N GLY A 393 6.35 -14.25 7.81
CA GLY A 393 7.21 -14.08 6.64
C GLY A 393 7.15 -12.67 6.07
N MET A 394 5.96 -12.10 5.94
CA MET A 394 5.77 -10.77 5.35
C MET A 394 6.43 -9.67 6.18
N GLY A 395 6.31 -9.67 7.52
CA GLY A 395 6.98 -8.67 8.34
C GLY A 395 8.51 -8.76 8.29
N LEU A 396 9.07 -10.00 8.23
CA LEU A 396 10.50 -10.22 8.04
C LEU A 396 10.99 -9.77 6.65
N LEU A 397 10.12 -9.75 5.65
CA LEU A 397 10.44 -9.33 4.28
C LEU A 397 10.31 -7.81 4.10
N PHE A 398 9.20 -7.21 4.57
CA PHE A 398 8.91 -5.78 4.36
C PHE A 398 9.90 -4.84 5.04
N VAL A 399 10.33 -5.14 6.28
CA VAL A 399 11.19 -4.24 7.04
C VAL A 399 12.57 -4.07 6.39
N PRO A 400 13.32 -5.15 6.06
CA PRO A 400 14.61 -5.01 5.38
C PRO A 400 14.48 -4.33 4.01
N LEU A 401 13.45 -4.68 3.23
CA LEU A 401 13.22 -4.07 1.92
C LEU A 401 12.94 -2.58 2.02
N THR A 402 12.18 -2.15 3.03
CA THR A 402 11.93 -0.72 3.28
C THR A 402 13.22 0.01 3.64
N LEU A 403 14.03 -0.56 4.53
CA LEU A 403 15.31 0.03 4.94
C LEU A 403 16.29 0.15 3.77
N THR A 404 16.40 -0.90 2.96
CA THR A 404 17.34 -0.93 1.82
C THR A 404 16.86 -0.09 0.63
N ALA A 405 15.56 0.12 0.47
CA ALA A 405 15.00 1.00 -0.55
C ALA A 405 15.36 2.48 -0.36
N VAL A 406 15.56 2.91 0.89
CA VAL A 406 15.89 4.29 1.23
C VAL A 406 17.35 4.48 1.70
N ALA A 407 18.12 3.40 1.78
CA ALA A 407 19.51 3.44 2.20
C ALA A 407 20.37 4.25 1.23
N GLY A 408 21.25 5.10 1.76
CA GLY A 408 22.16 5.94 0.97
C GLY A 408 21.46 6.98 0.08
N VAL A 409 20.19 7.29 0.35
CA VAL A 409 19.49 8.40 -0.31
C VAL A 409 19.84 9.69 0.41
N ASP A 410 20.30 10.70 -0.33
CA ASP A 410 20.57 12.02 0.21
C ASP A 410 19.37 12.55 0.99
N GLN A 411 19.61 13.22 2.11
CA GLN A 411 18.55 13.78 2.97
C GLN A 411 17.59 14.70 2.20
N ARG A 412 18.05 15.32 1.12
CA ARG A 412 17.25 16.15 0.21
C ARG A 412 16.26 15.33 -0.62
N ASP A 413 16.60 14.08 -0.95
CA ASP A 413 15.81 13.17 -1.79
C ASP A 413 15.05 12.11 -0.97
N SER A 414 15.16 12.11 0.36
CA SER A 414 14.55 11.10 1.24
C SER A 414 13.03 11.02 1.10
N GLY A 415 12.38 12.15 0.85
CA GLY A 415 10.94 12.21 0.56
C GLY A 415 10.59 11.51 -0.75
N VAL A 416 11.40 11.70 -1.80
CA VAL A 416 11.21 11.05 -3.10
C VAL A 416 11.45 9.55 -2.99
N GLY A 417 12.49 9.11 -2.30
CA GLY A 417 12.77 7.69 -2.07
C GLY A 417 11.60 6.96 -1.39
N SER A 418 11.03 7.57 -0.34
CA SER A 418 9.86 7.04 0.35
C SER A 418 8.60 7.05 -0.53
N ALA A 419 8.41 8.08 -1.36
CA ALA A 419 7.29 8.16 -2.28
C ALA A 419 7.39 7.09 -3.38
N VAL A 420 8.60 6.85 -3.94
CA VAL A 420 8.86 5.76 -4.90
C VAL A 420 8.53 4.41 -4.27
N LEU A 421 8.97 4.16 -3.03
CA LEU A 421 8.67 2.93 -2.30
C LEU A 421 7.16 2.68 -2.21
N ASN A 422 6.40 3.68 -1.77
CA ASN A 422 4.95 3.59 -1.67
C ASN A 422 4.29 3.41 -3.06
N THR A 423 4.80 4.12 -4.08
CA THR A 423 4.33 3.94 -5.47
C THR A 423 4.54 2.50 -5.93
N MET A 424 5.72 1.90 -5.71
CA MET A 424 6.00 0.51 -6.07
C MET A 424 5.06 -0.46 -5.36
N GLN A 425 4.77 -0.23 -4.09
CA GLN A 425 3.81 -1.05 -3.33
C GLN A 425 2.40 -0.98 -3.90
N GLN A 426 1.90 0.21 -4.19
CA GLN A 426 0.54 0.40 -4.71
C GLN A 426 0.40 -0.12 -6.15
N VAL A 427 1.37 0.18 -6.99
CA VAL A 427 1.42 -0.31 -8.37
C VAL A 427 1.53 -1.83 -8.39
N GLY A 428 2.42 -2.39 -7.56
CA GLY A 428 2.60 -3.84 -7.43
C GLY A 428 1.34 -4.55 -6.97
N GLY A 429 0.67 -3.99 -5.96
CA GLY A 429 -0.62 -4.48 -5.49
C GLY A 429 -1.69 -4.46 -6.58
N SER A 430 -1.83 -3.34 -7.30
CA SER A 430 -2.80 -3.20 -8.40
C SER A 430 -2.56 -4.17 -9.55
N LEU A 431 -1.32 -4.23 -10.05
CA LEU A 431 -0.95 -5.14 -11.13
C LEU A 431 -1.10 -6.60 -10.69
N GLY A 432 -0.72 -6.88 -9.43
CA GLY A 432 -0.87 -8.21 -8.84
C GLY A 432 -2.33 -8.66 -8.82
N ILE A 433 -3.23 -7.82 -8.31
CA ILE A 433 -4.67 -8.13 -8.30
C ILE A 433 -5.21 -8.33 -9.72
N ALA A 434 -4.82 -7.49 -10.68
CA ALA A 434 -5.29 -7.62 -12.06
C ALA A 434 -4.84 -8.94 -12.72
N VAL A 435 -3.57 -9.30 -12.57
CA VAL A 435 -3.01 -10.56 -13.08
C VAL A 435 -3.66 -11.75 -12.38
N LEU A 436 -3.69 -11.74 -11.05
CA LEU A 436 -4.25 -12.85 -10.26
C LEU A 436 -5.77 -12.94 -10.40
N GLY A 437 -6.46 -11.81 -10.63
CA GLY A 437 -7.88 -11.78 -10.96
C GLY A 437 -8.20 -12.47 -12.29
N THR A 438 -7.34 -12.28 -13.30
CA THR A 438 -7.44 -13.00 -14.57
C THR A 438 -7.25 -14.51 -14.38
N ILE A 439 -6.31 -14.92 -13.54
CA ILE A 439 -6.04 -16.34 -13.23
C ILE A 439 -7.21 -16.95 -12.47
N PHE A 440 -7.71 -16.24 -11.45
CA PHE A 440 -8.90 -16.63 -10.69
C PHE A 440 -10.12 -16.86 -11.62
N ALA A 441 -10.40 -15.92 -12.52
CA ALA A 441 -11.50 -16.03 -13.46
C ALA A 441 -11.32 -17.20 -14.44
N ASN A 442 -10.08 -17.44 -14.93
CA ASN A 442 -9.81 -18.62 -15.77
C ASN A 442 -10.04 -19.93 -15.00
N GLY A 443 -9.54 -20.03 -13.77
CA GLY A 443 -9.72 -21.23 -12.94
C GLY A 443 -11.22 -21.53 -12.67
N ILE A 444 -12.02 -20.48 -12.42
CA ILE A 444 -13.50 -20.62 -12.31
C ILE A 444 -14.08 -21.15 -13.61
N ALA A 445 -13.76 -20.53 -14.76
CA ALA A 445 -14.33 -20.88 -16.05
C ALA A 445 -13.97 -22.32 -16.47
N ASP A 446 -12.70 -22.71 -16.31
CA ASP A 446 -12.21 -24.04 -16.66
C ASP A 446 -12.88 -25.12 -15.80
N ARG A 447 -12.98 -24.88 -14.48
CA ARG A 447 -13.61 -25.84 -13.55
C ARG A 447 -15.11 -25.95 -13.77
N MET A 448 -15.79 -24.84 -14.01
CA MET A 448 -17.22 -24.82 -14.32
C MET A 448 -17.51 -25.58 -15.61
N ALA A 449 -16.69 -25.38 -16.67
CA ALA A 449 -16.83 -26.08 -17.94
C ALA A 449 -16.62 -27.59 -17.77
N GLU A 450 -15.64 -28.02 -16.97
CA GLU A 450 -15.40 -29.43 -16.65
C GLU A 450 -16.62 -30.05 -15.95
N LEU A 451 -17.16 -29.43 -14.92
CA LEU A 451 -18.30 -29.92 -14.14
C LEU A 451 -19.58 -29.99 -14.99
N THR A 452 -19.86 -28.97 -15.77
CA THR A 452 -21.05 -28.92 -16.65
C THR A 452 -20.96 -29.93 -17.79
N SER A 453 -19.78 -30.11 -18.39
CA SER A 453 -19.56 -31.13 -19.43
C SER A 453 -19.69 -32.54 -18.87
N GLY A 454 -19.20 -32.79 -17.66
CA GLY A 454 -19.38 -34.07 -16.96
C GLY A 454 -20.86 -34.39 -16.69
N ALA A 455 -21.63 -33.40 -16.23
CA ALA A 455 -23.09 -33.55 -16.03
C ALA A 455 -23.84 -33.82 -17.35
N ALA A 456 -23.47 -33.14 -18.44
CA ALA A 456 -24.04 -33.36 -19.76
C ALA A 456 -23.77 -34.79 -20.29
N GLN A 457 -22.55 -35.30 -20.07
CA GLN A 457 -22.21 -36.70 -20.44
C GLN A 457 -22.97 -37.73 -19.60
N ALA A 458 -23.33 -37.41 -18.36
CA ALA A 458 -24.15 -38.27 -17.52
C ALA A 458 -25.65 -38.29 -17.95
N GLY A 459 -26.02 -37.43 -18.91
CA GLY A 459 -27.36 -37.39 -19.48
C GLY A 459 -28.44 -36.76 -18.61
N THR A 460 -28.06 -36.12 -17.50
CA THR A 460 -28.96 -35.40 -16.60
C THR A 460 -28.53 -33.93 -16.48
N PRO A 461 -29.40 -32.97 -16.85
CA PRO A 461 -29.09 -31.57 -16.60
C PRO A 461 -28.92 -31.33 -15.09
N PRO A 462 -27.94 -30.54 -14.67
CA PRO A 462 -27.72 -30.26 -13.26
C PRO A 462 -28.89 -29.51 -12.66
N THR A 463 -29.25 -29.86 -11.42
CA THR A 463 -30.27 -29.14 -10.64
C THR A 463 -29.70 -27.77 -10.19
N GLU A 464 -30.61 -26.87 -9.74
CA GLU A 464 -30.17 -25.55 -9.20
C GLU A 464 -29.19 -25.71 -8.03
N GLU A 465 -29.44 -26.69 -7.14
CA GLU A 465 -28.53 -27.00 -6.02
C GLU A 465 -27.17 -27.50 -6.51
N GLN A 466 -27.13 -28.32 -7.54
CA GLN A 466 -25.87 -28.77 -8.16
C GLN A 466 -25.15 -27.63 -8.86
N MET A 467 -25.84 -26.72 -9.51
CA MET A 467 -25.24 -25.54 -10.12
C MET A 467 -24.65 -24.60 -9.06
N ALA A 468 -25.32 -24.40 -7.93
CA ALA A 468 -24.77 -23.63 -6.81
C ALA A 468 -23.50 -24.28 -6.25
N LEU A 469 -23.51 -25.62 -6.08
CA LEU A 469 -22.32 -26.36 -5.65
C LEU A 469 -21.18 -26.25 -6.67
N PHE A 470 -21.47 -26.35 -7.98
CA PHE A 470 -20.49 -26.16 -9.05
C PHE A 470 -19.86 -24.76 -8.98
N GLY A 471 -20.65 -23.74 -8.64
CA GLY A 471 -20.16 -22.37 -8.40
C GLY A 471 -19.11 -22.33 -7.29
N LEU A 472 -19.43 -22.89 -6.13
CA LEU A 472 -18.49 -22.90 -4.99
C LEU A 472 -17.21 -23.72 -5.26
N VAL A 473 -17.35 -24.88 -5.93
CA VAL A 473 -16.18 -25.70 -6.34
C VAL A 473 -15.30 -24.92 -7.31
N SER A 474 -15.90 -24.25 -8.28
CA SER A 474 -15.17 -23.46 -9.28
C SER A 474 -14.49 -22.24 -8.66
N GLN A 475 -15.15 -21.54 -7.76
CA GLN A 475 -14.60 -20.41 -7.02
C GLN A 475 -13.40 -20.86 -6.16
N THR A 476 -13.50 -22.02 -5.49
CA THR A 476 -12.38 -22.60 -4.73
C THR A 476 -11.21 -22.94 -5.66
N ALA A 477 -11.46 -23.53 -6.83
CA ALA A 477 -10.41 -23.83 -7.80
C ALA A 477 -9.71 -22.56 -8.30
N GLY A 478 -10.46 -21.51 -8.68
CA GLY A 478 -9.89 -20.22 -9.05
C GLY A 478 -9.06 -19.58 -7.94
N THR A 479 -9.50 -19.70 -6.68
CA THR A 479 -8.75 -19.23 -5.50
C THR A 479 -7.41 -19.95 -5.36
N VAL A 480 -7.40 -21.27 -5.50
CA VAL A 480 -6.19 -22.11 -5.45
C VAL A 480 -5.22 -21.74 -6.57
N ASP A 481 -5.71 -21.56 -7.80
CA ASP A 481 -4.89 -21.16 -8.95
C ASP A 481 -4.25 -19.78 -8.75
N ALA A 482 -5.02 -18.81 -8.23
CA ALA A 482 -4.48 -17.49 -7.91
C ALA A 482 -3.38 -17.58 -6.84
N PHE A 483 -3.55 -18.39 -5.78
CA PHE A 483 -2.52 -18.58 -4.76
C PHE A 483 -1.29 -19.30 -5.28
N ASN A 484 -1.45 -20.28 -6.18
CA ASN A 484 -0.32 -20.93 -6.83
C ASN A 484 0.56 -19.92 -7.56
N VAL A 485 -0.02 -19.05 -8.37
CA VAL A 485 0.74 -18.03 -9.11
C VAL A 485 1.32 -16.98 -8.17
N ALA A 486 0.55 -16.52 -7.17
CA ALA A 486 1.04 -15.59 -6.14
C ALA A 486 2.26 -16.16 -5.40
N MET A 487 2.26 -17.45 -5.08
CA MET A 487 3.39 -18.14 -4.46
C MET A 487 4.63 -18.09 -5.35
N TRP A 488 4.50 -18.43 -6.64
CA TRP A 488 5.64 -18.39 -7.57
C TRP A 488 6.17 -16.98 -7.79
N LEU A 489 5.29 -15.99 -7.86
CA LEU A 489 5.69 -14.57 -7.91
C LEU A 489 6.47 -14.17 -6.66
N LEU A 490 6.02 -14.58 -5.47
CA LEU A 490 6.70 -14.29 -4.22
C LEU A 490 8.05 -15.02 -4.12
N ILE A 491 8.14 -16.26 -4.57
CA ILE A 491 9.41 -17.00 -4.68
C ILE A 491 10.38 -16.26 -5.60
N ALA A 492 9.93 -15.82 -6.77
CA ALA A 492 10.75 -15.04 -7.69
C ALA A 492 11.23 -13.74 -7.05
N GLY A 493 10.33 -12.98 -6.39
CA GLY A 493 10.68 -11.78 -5.64
C GLY A 493 11.69 -12.05 -4.51
N THR A 494 11.55 -13.19 -3.83
CA THR A 494 12.48 -13.62 -2.77
C THR A 494 13.87 -13.94 -3.35
N VAL A 495 13.94 -14.65 -4.47
CA VAL A 495 15.20 -14.97 -5.14
C VAL A 495 15.89 -13.69 -5.64
N ILE A 496 15.13 -12.77 -6.26
CA ILE A 496 15.64 -11.45 -6.69
C ILE A 496 16.20 -10.68 -5.49
N THR A 497 15.48 -10.65 -4.38
CA THR A 497 15.90 -10.00 -3.15
C THR A 497 17.17 -10.61 -2.59
N PHE A 498 17.22 -11.92 -2.45
CA PHE A 498 18.36 -12.65 -1.87
C PHE A 498 19.64 -12.52 -2.70
N LEU A 499 19.54 -12.61 -4.03
CA LEU A 499 20.68 -12.50 -4.94
C LEU A 499 21.07 -11.06 -5.24
N GLY A 500 20.12 -10.15 -5.20
CA GLY A 500 20.31 -8.75 -5.59
C GLY A 500 20.77 -7.83 -4.48
N LEU A 501 20.32 -8.05 -3.23
CA LEU A 501 20.73 -7.22 -2.10
C LEU A 501 22.20 -7.48 -1.73
N ASN A 502 23.02 -6.43 -1.77
CA ASN A 502 24.43 -6.48 -1.45
C ASN A 502 24.83 -5.33 -0.50
N ILE A 503 24.08 -5.19 0.59
CA ILE A 503 24.37 -4.21 1.64
C ILE A 503 24.55 -4.94 2.98
N LYS A 504 25.57 -4.53 3.73
CA LYS A 504 25.84 -5.06 5.07
C LYS A 504 25.05 -4.29 6.12
N HIS A 505 24.71 -4.97 7.22
CA HIS A 505 24.00 -4.35 8.35
C HIS A 505 24.77 -3.16 8.97
N GLU A 506 26.11 -3.19 8.93
CA GLU A 506 26.97 -2.10 9.41
C GLU A 506 26.70 -0.78 8.67
N ALA A 507 26.52 -0.82 7.35
CA ALA A 507 26.24 0.36 6.53
C ALA A 507 24.87 0.97 6.86
N LEU A 508 23.86 0.15 7.17
CA LEU A 508 22.55 0.63 7.60
C LEU A 508 22.57 1.26 8.99
N SER A 509 23.47 0.79 9.86
CA SER A 509 23.65 1.31 11.21
C SER A 509 24.41 2.64 11.21
N ALA A 510 25.36 2.82 10.28
CA ALA A 510 26.16 4.04 10.13
C ALA A 510 25.34 5.21 9.56
N ASP A 511 24.38 4.96 8.64
CA ASP A 511 23.48 6.00 8.11
C ASP A 511 22.54 6.58 9.19
N GLY A 512 22.34 5.89 10.30
CA GLY A 512 21.55 6.35 11.46
C GLY A 512 22.36 7.13 12.52
N GLN A 513 23.67 7.09 12.48
CA GLN A 513 24.56 7.87 13.34
C GLN A 513 24.95 9.15 12.59
N VAL A 514 24.31 10.27 12.93
CA VAL A 514 24.90 11.61 12.71
C VAL A 514 26.29 11.56 13.36
N PRO A 515 27.38 11.89 12.66
CA PRO A 515 28.66 12.06 13.31
C PRO A 515 28.46 13.05 14.46
N ASP A 516 28.63 12.60 15.69
CA ASP A 516 28.84 13.50 16.82
C ASP A 516 29.95 14.43 16.37
N GLY A 517 29.65 15.73 16.30
CA GLY A 517 30.62 16.73 15.90
C GLY A 517 31.83 16.55 16.80
N GLY A 518 32.88 15.92 16.26
CA GLY A 518 34.13 15.80 16.96
C GLY A 518 34.53 17.20 17.35
N GLU A 519 34.55 17.47 18.63
CA GLU A 519 35.42 18.48 19.19
C GLU A 519 36.80 18.20 18.59
N THR A 520 37.15 18.97 17.56
CA THR A 520 38.53 19.07 17.13
C THR A 520 39.27 19.67 18.32
N ASP A 521 40.07 18.83 19.00
CA ASP A 521 41.11 19.26 19.92
C ASP A 521 41.96 20.31 19.21
N ALA A 522 41.66 21.57 19.47
CA ALA A 522 42.42 22.74 19.06
C ALA A 522 43.52 23.07 20.09
N ASP A 523 44.14 22.05 20.68
CA ASP A 523 45.14 22.24 21.75
C ASP A 523 46.48 21.50 21.50
N ASP A 524 46.93 21.31 20.25
CA ASP A 524 48.30 20.75 20.04
C ASP A 524 49.15 21.46 18.95
N GLU A 525 48.93 22.74 18.68
CA GLU A 525 49.84 23.55 17.81
C GLU A 525 50.60 24.66 18.53
N SER A 526 50.86 24.56 19.84
CA SER A 526 51.65 25.59 20.55
C SER A 526 53.00 25.12 21.09
N LYS A 527 53.57 24.00 20.62
CA LYS A 527 54.91 23.56 21.04
C LYS A 527 55.74 23.05 19.88
N SER A 528 56.19 23.92 18.99
CA SER A 528 57.46 23.70 18.24
C SER A 528 57.88 24.91 17.42
N VAL A 529 58.21 26.02 18.09
CA VAL A 529 59.17 27.02 17.55
C VAL A 529 60.01 27.54 18.70
N THR A 530 61.10 26.86 18.98
CA THR A 530 62.31 27.43 19.52
C THR A 530 63.43 26.37 19.42
N VAL A 531 64.26 26.47 18.44
CA VAL A 531 65.76 26.58 18.35
C VAL A 531 66.11 26.51 16.87
#